data_0d15936c1a7f3a98d71eb3f584e2fae6
#
_entry.id   0d15936c1a7f3a98d71eb3f584e2fae6
#
_cell.length_a   1.000
_cell.length_b   1.000
_cell.length_c   1.000
_cell.angle_alpha   90.00
_cell.angle_beta   90.00
_cell.angle_gamma   90.00
#
_symmetry.space_group_name_H-M   'P 1'
#
loop_
_entity.id
_entity.type
_entity.pdbx_description
1 polymer ?
#
loop_
_entity_poly.entity_id
_entity_poly.type
_entity_poly.pdbx_seq_one_letter_code
_entity_poly.pdbx_strand_id
1 'polypeptide(L)'
;QSSSRGLGDVYKRQVNKGIKESPTGQVLVEEYLNGWKEFELELIRDMNDNVIIICSIENIDPMGIHTGDSITIAPAMTLTDKEFQNMRNAAIKCIRKIGVDTGGSNVQFAVNPKDGRMVIIEMNPRVSRSSALASKATGFPIAKIAAKLAVGFSLDELKNDITNQTLAAFEPTIDY
;
A
#
# COMPACT_ATOMS: atom_id res chain seq x y z
N GLN A 1 -13.43 -12.92 -37.46
CA GLN A 1 -13.70 -11.44 -37.38
C GLN A 1 -14.88 -11.03 -36.49
N SER A 2 -15.58 -11.94 -35.82
CA SER A 2 -16.76 -11.59 -35.02
C SER A 2 -16.46 -11.28 -33.53
N SER A 3 -15.28 -11.62 -33.03
CA SER A 3 -14.99 -11.49 -31.58
C SER A 3 -14.61 -10.07 -31.10
N SER A 4 -14.00 -9.25 -31.96
CA SER A 4 -13.58 -7.89 -31.56
C SER A 4 -14.73 -6.86 -31.56
N ARG A 5 -15.77 -7.05 -32.38
CA ARG A 5 -16.94 -6.15 -32.37
C ARG A 5 -17.79 -6.29 -31.11
N GLY A 6 -17.91 -7.50 -30.55
CA GLY A 6 -18.67 -7.76 -29.35
C GLY A 6 -18.09 -7.14 -28.09
N LEU A 7 -16.77 -7.11 -27.94
CA LEU A 7 -16.09 -6.51 -26.77
C LEU A 7 -16.27 -4.99 -26.73
N GLY A 8 -16.11 -4.30 -27.86
CA GLY A 8 -16.31 -2.85 -27.92
C GLY A 8 -17.73 -2.42 -27.51
N ASP A 9 -18.75 -3.19 -27.88
CA ASP A 9 -20.13 -2.92 -27.51
C ASP A 9 -20.41 -3.18 -26.02
N VAL A 10 -19.69 -4.16 -25.42
CA VAL A 10 -19.78 -4.42 -23.96
C VAL A 10 -19.23 -3.23 -23.18
N TYR A 11 -18.03 -2.75 -23.53
CA TYR A 11 -17.42 -1.60 -22.86
C TYR A 11 -18.26 -0.33 -22.98
N LYS A 12 -18.78 -0.04 -24.18
CA LYS A 12 -19.69 1.10 -24.40
C LYS A 12 -20.93 1.03 -23.51
N ARG A 13 -21.54 -0.14 -23.39
CA ARG A 13 -22.71 -0.34 -22.51
C ARG A 13 -22.33 -0.15 -21.04
N GLN A 14 -21.17 -0.66 -20.60
CA GLN A 14 -20.70 -0.49 -19.23
C GLN A 14 -20.44 0.98 -18.90
N VAL A 15 -19.76 1.72 -19.78
CA VAL A 15 -19.51 3.16 -19.60
C VAL A 15 -20.82 3.95 -19.57
N ASN A 16 -21.73 3.71 -20.53
CA ASN A 16 -23.02 4.40 -20.55
C ASN A 16 -23.86 4.10 -19.31
N LYS A 17 -23.85 2.86 -18.82
CA LYS A 17 -24.52 2.50 -17.57
C LYS A 17 -23.88 3.21 -16.39
N GLY A 18 -22.55 3.19 -16.29
CA GLY A 18 -21.81 3.86 -15.23
C GLY A 18 -22.08 5.36 -15.17
N ILE A 19 -22.06 6.05 -16.33
CA ILE A 19 -22.40 7.48 -16.42
C ILE A 19 -23.82 7.75 -15.94
N LYS A 20 -24.78 6.89 -16.33
CA LYS A 20 -26.20 7.06 -15.94
C LYS A 20 -26.42 6.84 -14.45
N GLU A 21 -25.69 5.91 -13.83
CA GLU A 21 -25.83 5.57 -12.41
C GLU A 21 -24.96 6.47 -11.51
N SER A 22 -23.96 7.16 -12.07
CA SER A 22 -23.08 8.06 -11.32
C SER A 22 -23.81 9.32 -10.90
N PRO A 23 -23.78 9.72 -9.62
CA PRO A 23 -24.38 10.98 -9.15
C PRO A 23 -23.79 12.23 -9.83
N THR A 24 -22.54 12.15 -10.28
CA THR A 24 -21.81 13.25 -10.95
C THR A 24 -21.82 13.13 -12.47
N GLY A 25 -22.39 12.06 -13.03
CA GLY A 25 -22.36 11.79 -14.48
C GLY A 25 -20.97 11.50 -15.03
N GLN A 26 -20.06 11.01 -14.18
CA GLN A 26 -18.67 10.70 -14.54
C GLN A 26 -18.32 9.25 -14.20
N VAL A 27 -17.40 8.68 -14.96
CA VAL A 27 -16.80 7.37 -14.70
C VAL A 27 -15.29 7.46 -14.82
N LEU A 28 -14.58 6.73 -13.97
CA LEU A 28 -13.14 6.55 -14.06
C LEU A 28 -12.85 5.39 -15.03
N VAL A 29 -11.91 5.60 -15.93
CA VAL A 29 -11.39 4.58 -16.85
C VAL A 29 -9.92 4.41 -16.58
N GLU A 30 -9.53 3.21 -16.21
CA GLU A 30 -8.16 2.88 -15.81
C GLU A 30 -7.55 1.80 -16.70
N GLU A 31 -6.23 1.72 -16.70
CA GLU A 31 -5.49 0.62 -17.32
C GLU A 31 -5.81 -0.71 -16.61
N TYR A 32 -6.09 -1.76 -17.37
CA TYR A 32 -6.35 -3.08 -16.82
C TYR A 32 -5.04 -3.83 -16.55
N LEU A 33 -4.77 -4.11 -15.26
CA LEU A 33 -3.51 -4.67 -14.79
C LEU A 33 -3.57 -6.19 -14.56
N ASN A 34 -4.31 -6.92 -15.40
CA ASN A 34 -4.44 -8.35 -15.24
C ASN A 34 -3.08 -9.07 -15.33
N GLY A 35 -2.82 -9.97 -14.40
CA GLY A 35 -1.57 -10.74 -14.32
C GLY A 35 -0.38 -9.97 -13.75
N TRP A 36 -0.59 -8.74 -13.25
CA TRP A 36 0.42 -8.04 -12.46
C TRP A 36 0.42 -8.56 -11.03
N LYS A 37 1.56 -8.43 -10.36
CA LYS A 37 1.69 -8.71 -8.94
C LYS A 37 1.23 -7.51 -8.13
N GLU A 38 0.60 -7.76 -7.01
CA GLU A 38 0.16 -6.72 -6.08
C GLU A 38 0.97 -6.77 -4.79
N PHE A 39 1.47 -5.60 -4.40
CA PHE A 39 2.22 -5.40 -3.17
C PHE A 39 1.68 -4.20 -2.39
N GLU A 40 1.91 -4.24 -1.09
CA GLU A 40 1.60 -3.12 -0.20
C GLU A 40 2.79 -2.80 0.68
N LEU A 41 2.95 -1.53 1.00
CA LEU A 41 3.84 -1.08 2.06
C LEU A 41 3.04 -0.43 3.17
N GLU A 42 3.23 -0.92 4.38
CA GLU A 42 2.80 -0.26 5.60
C GLU A 42 3.90 0.67 6.08
N LEU A 43 3.59 1.94 6.23
CA LEU A 43 4.54 2.96 6.63
C LEU A 43 3.92 3.93 7.64
N ILE A 44 4.79 4.62 8.35
CA ILE A 44 4.40 5.63 9.34
C ILE A 44 5.27 6.88 9.14
N ARG A 45 4.67 8.06 9.35
CA ARG A 45 5.36 9.35 9.29
C ARG A 45 4.94 10.21 10.47
N ASP A 46 5.89 10.99 10.99
CA ASP A 46 5.65 11.99 12.03
C ASP A 46 5.81 13.43 11.52
N MET A 47 5.54 14.40 12.38
CA MET A 47 5.64 15.83 12.08
C MET A 47 7.08 16.31 11.79
N ASN A 48 8.09 15.57 12.26
CA ASN A 48 9.51 15.88 12.04
C ASN A 48 10.03 15.29 10.71
N ASP A 49 9.11 14.74 9.88
CA ASP A 49 9.41 14.05 8.62
C ASP A 49 10.24 12.76 8.78
N ASN A 50 10.23 12.15 9.97
CA ASN A 50 10.71 10.79 10.12
C ASN A 50 9.72 9.85 9.43
N VAL A 51 10.18 9.09 8.44
CA VAL A 51 9.38 8.12 7.68
C VAL A 51 10.04 6.77 7.75
N ILE A 52 9.30 5.76 8.17
CA ILE A 52 9.78 4.38 8.20
C ILE A 52 8.81 3.45 7.48
N ILE A 53 9.35 2.45 6.81
CA ILE A 53 8.57 1.32 6.28
C ILE A 53 8.53 0.24 7.36
N ILE A 54 7.33 -0.12 7.78
CA ILE A 54 7.13 -1.13 8.83
C ILE A 54 7.23 -2.53 8.25
N CYS A 55 6.54 -2.75 7.12
CA CYS A 55 6.46 -4.08 6.50
C CYS A 55 6.05 -3.97 5.04
N SER A 56 6.58 -4.88 4.23
CA SER A 56 6.06 -5.16 2.89
C SER A 56 5.05 -6.30 2.98
N ILE A 57 4.03 -6.26 2.14
CA ILE A 57 2.96 -7.27 2.06
C ILE A 57 2.80 -7.64 0.59
N GLU A 58 2.59 -8.92 0.31
CA GLU A 58 2.32 -9.45 -1.02
C GLU A 58 0.95 -10.10 -1.06
N ASN A 59 0.15 -9.74 -2.08
CA ASN A 59 -1.08 -10.41 -2.43
C ASN A 59 -0.78 -11.56 -3.40
N ILE A 60 -1.20 -12.77 -3.03
CA ILE A 60 -0.99 -13.98 -3.86
C ILE A 60 -2.10 -14.18 -4.88
N ASP A 61 -3.29 -13.71 -4.57
CA ASP A 61 -4.43 -13.80 -5.48
C ASP A 61 -4.28 -12.87 -6.70
N PRO A 62 -4.98 -13.17 -7.80
CA PRO A 62 -4.93 -12.34 -9.01
C PRO A 62 -5.29 -10.87 -8.74
N MET A 63 -4.58 -9.98 -9.45
CA MET A 63 -4.86 -8.54 -9.43
C MET A 63 -6.35 -8.25 -9.65
N GLY A 64 -6.93 -7.41 -8.78
CA GLY A 64 -8.33 -7.04 -8.79
C GLY A 64 -9.18 -7.75 -7.73
N ILE A 65 -8.63 -8.74 -7.02
CA ILE A 65 -9.24 -9.27 -5.81
C ILE A 65 -8.81 -8.36 -4.66
N HIS A 66 -9.79 -7.83 -3.92
CA HIS A 66 -9.49 -6.90 -2.82
C HIS A 66 -8.62 -7.58 -1.76
N THR A 67 -7.58 -6.89 -1.28
CA THR A 67 -6.63 -7.37 -0.26
C THR A 67 -7.30 -8.02 0.96
N GLY A 68 -8.45 -7.49 1.38
CA GLY A 68 -9.20 -8.04 2.50
C GLY A 68 -9.85 -9.42 2.25
N ASP A 69 -9.91 -9.84 0.98
CA ASP A 69 -10.51 -11.09 0.52
C ASP A 69 -9.46 -12.02 -0.11
N SER A 70 -8.19 -11.62 -0.07
CA SER A 70 -7.05 -12.31 -0.69
C SER A 70 -6.18 -13.02 0.35
N ILE A 71 -5.41 -14.00 -0.11
CA ILE A 71 -4.27 -14.53 0.65
C ILE A 71 -3.14 -13.50 0.61
N THR A 72 -2.78 -12.99 1.78
CA THR A 72 -1.71 -12.01 1.95
C THR A 72 -0.56 -12.57 2.77
N ILE A 73 0.67 -12.30 2.34
CA ILE A 73 1.89 -12.72 3.02
C ILE A 73 2.67 -11.48 3.46
N ALA A 74 3.07 -11.46 4.73
CA ALA A 74 3.90 -10.41 5.30
C ALA A 74 5.11 -11.06 6.01
N PRO A 75 6.33 -10.67 5.61
CA PRO A 75 6.68 -9.74 4.54
C PRO A 75 6.54 -10.34 3.13
N ALA A 76 6.62 -9.48 2.10
CA ALA A 76 6.58 -9.91 0.70
C ALA A 76 7.72 -10.88 0.37
N MET A 77 7.40 -11.97 -0.33
CA MET A 77 8.36 -13.07 -0.59
C MET A 77 9.04 -12.96 -1.95
N THR A 78 8.43 -12.29 -2.91
CA THR A 78 8.90 -12.32 -4.32
C THR A 78 9.44 -10.97 -4.81
N LEU A 79 9.67 -10.01 -3.91
CA LEU A 79 10.36 -8.76 -4.21
C LEU A 79 11.87 -8.96 -4.18
N THR A 80 12.55 -8.49 -5.23
CA THR A 80 13.99 -8.27 -5.16
C THR A 80 14.30 -7.02 -4.32
N ASP A 81 15.50 -6.94 -3.75
CA ASP A 81 15.91 -5.74 -2.99
C ASP A 81 15.78 -4.46 -3.81
N LYS A 82 16.16 -4.49 -5.08
CA LYS A 82 16.02 -3.34 -5.99
C LYS A 82 14.56 -2.89 -6.18
N GLU A 83 13.65 -3.84 -6.34
CA GLU A 83 12.21 -3.54 -6.47
C GLU A 83 11.68 -2.98 -5.15
N PHE A 84 12.06 -3.57 -4.02
CA PHE A 84 11.70 -3.08 -2.69
C PHE A 84 12.17 -1.64 -2.46
N GLN A 85 13.45 -1.33 -2.77
CA GLN A 85 13.98 0.03 -2.60
C GLN A 85 13.29 1.05 -3.51
N ASN A 86 12.95 0.68 -4.74
CA ASN A 86 12.17 1.54 -5.63
C ASN A 86 10.77 1.80 -5.07
N MET A 87 10.11 0.76 -4.59
CA MET A 87 8.78 0.82 -3.96
C MET A 87 8.81 1.67 -2.70
N ARG A 88 9.79 1.46 -1.83
CA ARG A 88 10.07 2.25 -0.62
C ARG A 88 10.19 3.74 -0.94
N ASN A 89 11.03 4.08 -1.91
CA ASN A 89 11.24 5.47 -2.32
C ASN A 89 9.97 6.10 -2.89
N ALA A 90 9.17 5.34 -3.64
CA ALA A 90 7.88 5.80 -4.17
C ALA A 90 6.85 6.02 -3.06
N ALA A 91 6.75 5.10 -2.09
CA ALA A 91 5.86 5.23 -0.94
C ALA A 91 6.18 6.47 -0.09
N ILE A 92 7.47 6.72 0.19
CA ILE A 92 7.93 7.89 0.94
C ILE A 92 7.59 9.19 0.20
N LYS A 93 7.77 9.23 -1.12
CA LYS A 93 7.35 10.39 -1.93
C LYS A 93 5.84 10.58 -1.90
N CYS A 94 5.08 9.49 -1.94
CA CYS A 94 3.63 9.51 -1.93
C CYS A 94 3.09 10.08 -0.61
N ILE A 95 3.53 9.57 0.54
CA ILE A 95 3.07 10.03 1.86
C ILE A 95 3.39 11.51 2.10
N ARG A 96 4.58 11.96 1.67
CA ARG A 96 4.97 13.36 1.72
C ARG A 96 4.10 14.24 0.83
N LYS A 97 3.80 13.79 -0.40
CA LYS A 97 3.00 14.55 -1.36
C LYS A 97 1.54 14.68 -0.94
N ILE A 98 0.97 13.64 -0.34
CA ILE A 98 -0.38 13.65 0.23
C ILE A 98 -0.46 14.52 1.48
N GLY A 99 0.67 14.66 2.21
CA GLY A 99 0.75 15.51 3.39
C GLY A 99 0.32 14.81 4.69
N VAL A 100 0.39 13.47 4.76
CA VAL A 100 0.25 12.77 6.04
C VAL A 100 1.48 13.04 6.88
N ASP A 101 1.30 13.68 8.01
CA ASP A 101 2.37 14.11 8.92
C ASP A 101 2.25 13.51 10.33
N THR A 102 1.20 12.76 10.59
CA THR A 102 0.98 12.10 11.90
C THR A 102 0.26 10.78 11.71
N GLY A 103 0.99 9.70 11.56
CA GLY A 103 0.38 8.38 11.63
C GLY A 103 0.77 7.38 10.56
N GLY A 104 0.05 6.26 10.57
CA GLY A 104 0.25 5.16 9.65
C GLY A 104 -0.50 5.32 8.33
N SER A 105 0.06 4.75 7.29
CA SER A 105 -0.52 4.72 5.95
C SER A 105 -0.18 3.42 5.26
N ASN A 106 -1.02 3.05 4.31
CA ASN A 106 -0.84 1.93 3.42
C ASN A 106 -0.73 2.44 1.99
N VAL A 107 0.29 2.00 1.25
CA VAL A 107 0.45 2.31 -0.18
C VAL A 107 0.45 1.00 -0.96
N GLN A 108 -0.46 0.91 -1.94
CA GLN A 108 -0.62 -0.27 -2.77
C GLN A 108 0.01 -0.07 -4.15
N PHE A 109 0.71 -1.10 -4.60
CA PHE A 109 1.48 -1.11 -5.83
C PHE A 109 1.10 -2.30 -6.70
N ALA A 110 1.11 -2.08 -8.02
CA ALA A 110 1.14 -3.16 -8.99
C ALA A 110 2.50 -3.19 -9.69
N VAL A 111 3.04 -4.39 -9.87
CA VAL A 111 4.31 -4.63 -10.57
C VAL A 111 4.10 -5.60 -11.72
N ASN A 112 4.46 -5.17 -12.92
CA ASN A 112 4.42 -6.03 -14.09
C ASN A 112 5.54 -7.08 -14.00
N PRO A 113 5.21 -8.38 -13.94
CA PRO A 113 6.22 -9.42 -13.80
C PRO A 113 7.11 -9.61 -15.05
N LYS A 114 6.75 -9.00 -16.19
CA LYS A 114 7.49 -9.15 -17.45
C LYS A 114 8.62 -8.14 -17.62
N ASP A 115 8.40 -6.90 -17.15
CA ASP A 115 9.32 -5.78 -17.39
C ASP A 115 9.66 -4.99 -16.11
N GLY A 116 9.03 -5.31 -14.97
CA GLY A 116 9.23 -4.63 -13.70
C GLY A 116 8.60 -3.24 -13.62
N ARG A 117 7.75 -2.84 -14.59
CA ARG A 117 7.01 -1.59 -14.50
C ARG A 117 6.16 -1.58 -13.24
N MET A 118 6.32 -0.54 -12.43
CA MET A 118 5.60 -0.36 -11.17
C MET A 118 4.65 0.83 -11.29
N VAL A 119 3.45 0.67 -10.77
CA VAL A 119 2.45 1.74 -10.62
C VAL A 119 1.91 1.75 -9.19
N ILE A 120 1.57 2.94 -8.69
CA ILE A 120 0.84 3.09 -7.44
C ILE A 120 -0.65 2.96 -7.78
N ILE A 121 -1.35 2.06 -7.09
CA ILE A 121 -2.79 1.85 -7.25
C ILE A 121 -3.53 2.88 -6.40
N GLU A 122 -3.23 2.88 -5.10
CA GLU A 122 -3.82 3.81 -4.14
C GLU A 122 -2.95 4.00 -2.91
N MET A 123 -3.25 5.04 -2.16
CA MET A 123 -2.72 5.26 -0.81
C MET A 123 -3.89 5.44 0.15
N ASN A 124 -3.87 4.71 1.24
CA ASN A 124 -4.82 4.81 2.34
C ASN A 124 -4.17 5.52 3.52
N PRO A 125 -4.45 6.83 3.77
CA PRO A 125 -3.81 7.62 4.83
C PRO A 125 -4.43 7.32 6.21
N ARG A 126 -4.43 6.08 6.59
CA ARG A 126 -5.00 5.57 7.85
C ARG A 126 -4.39 4.22 8.21
N VAL A 127 -4.51 3.84 9.47
CA VAL A 127 -4.28 2.45 9.92
C VAL A 127 -5.38 1.55 9.33
N SER A 128 -5.00 0.38 8.86
CA SER A 128 -5.84 -0.55 8.11
C SER A 128 -5.79 -1.98 8.68
N ARG A 129 -6.49 -2.92 8.03
CA ARG A 129 -6.39 -4.35 8.35
C ARG A 129 -4.99 -4.89 8.08
N SER A 130 -4.36 -4.45 7.02
CA SER A 130 -2.97 -4.80 6.68
C SER A 130 -1.97 -4.25 7.70
N SER A 131 -2.25 -3.12 8.36
CA SER A 131 -1.45 -2.63 9.49
C SER A 131 -1.46 -3.61 10.67
N ALA A 132 -2.58 -4.28 10.92
CA ALA A 132 -2.66 -5.31 11.96
C ALA A 132 -1.81 -6.54 11.61
N LEU A 133 -1.84 -6.98 10.34
CA LEU A 133 -0.99 -8.05 9.83
C LEU A 133 0.49 -7.66 9.94
N ALA A 134 0.87 -6.49 9.47
CA ALA A 134 2.23 -5.95 9.55
C ALA A 134 2.71 -5.86 11.00
N SER A 135 1.88 -5.35 11.91
CA SER A 135 2.21 -5.29 13.34
C SER A 135 2.45 -6.67 13.94
N LYS A 136 1.67 -7.66 13.52
CA LYS A 136 1.83 -9.04 14.00
C LYS A 136 3.10 -9.69 13.42
N ALA A 137 3.40 -9.44 12.14
CA ALA A 137 4.58 -9.98 11.47
C ALA A 137 5.89 -9.39 12.03
N THR A 138 5.90 -8.08 12.30
CA THR A 138 7.11 -7.35 12.72
C THR A 138 7.24 -7.18 14.23
N GLY A 139 6.15 -7.33 14.98
CA GLY A 139 6.07 -6.91 16.39
C GLY A 139 5.96 -5.40 16.59
N PHE A 140 6.05 -4.58 15.53
CA PHE A 140 5.95 -3.12 15.62
C PHE A 140 4.49 -2.69 15.80
N PRO A 141 4.12 -2.04 16.92
CA PRO A 141 2.71 -1.75 17.24
C PRO A 141 2.21 -0.49 16.53
N ILE A 142 1.91 -0.59 15.21
CA ILE A 142 1.57 0.54 14.33
C ILE A 142 0.47 1.41 14.93
N ALA A 143 -0.64 0.84 15.38
CA ALA A 143 -1.78 1.59 15.91
C ALA A 143 -1.44 2.37 17.19
N LYS A 144 -0.66 1.76 18.10
CA LYS A 144 -0.18 2.40 19.33
C LYS A 144 0.74 3.58 19.03
N ILE A 145 1.69 3.38 18.11
CA ILE A 145 2.63 4.44 17.71
C ILE A 145 1.85 5.55 16.99
N ALA A 146 0.98 5.24 16.01
CA ALA A 146 0.16 6.22 15.33
C ALA A 146 -0.69 7.08 16.30
N ALA A 147 -1.27 6.47 17.33
CA ALA A 147 -2.01 7.20 18.36
C ALA A 147 -1.12 8.16 19.15
N LYS A 148 0.13 7.78 19.46
CA LYS A 148 1.09 8.67 20.12
C LYS A 148 1.52 9.83 19.23
N LEU A 149 1.76 9.58 17.93
CA LEU A 149 2.07 10.63 16.96
C LEU A 149 0.93 11.65 16.87
N ALA A 150 -0.32 11.17 16.89
CA ALA A 150 -1.50 12.03 16.83
C ALA A 150 -1.66 12.99 18.03
N VAL A 151 -1.04 12.68 19.16
CA VAL A 151 -1.02 13.54 20.36
C VAL A 151 0.30 14.31 20.53
N GLY A 152 1.16 14.31 19.49
CA GLY A 152 2.32 15.21 19.38
C GLY A 152 3.67 14.58 19.69
N PHE A 153 3.76 13.27 19.92
CA PHE A 153 5.07 12.60 19.99
C PHE A 153 5.67 12.44 18.60
N SER A 154 7.00 12.34 18.51
CA SER A 154 7.73 11.98 17.30
C SER A 154 8.31 10.56 17.40
N LEU A 155 8.67 9.97 16.26
CA LEU A 155 9.22 8.60 16.20
C LEU A 155 10.56 8.48 16.93
N ASP A 156 11.35 9.53 16.95
CA ASP A 156 12.65 9.60 17.64
C ASP A 156 12.53 9.88 19.15
N GLU A 157 11.36 10.21 19.66
CA GLU A 157 11.07 10.29 21.09
C GLU A 157 10.53 8.97 21.66
N LEU A 158 10.01 8.10 20.80
CA LEU A 158 9.40 6.84 21.20
C LEU A 158 10.39 5.69 21.15
N LYS A 159 10.34 4.82 22.15
CA LYS A 159 11.08 3.55 22.13
C LYS A 159 10.37 2.54 21.25
N ASN A 160 11.17 1.75 20.55
CA ASN A 160 10.70 0.57 19.82
C ASN A 160 10.33 -0.52 20.83
N ASP A 161 9.06 -0.92 20.85
CA ASP A 161 8.55 -1.95 21.77
C ASP A 161 9.17 -3.36 21.55
N ILE A 162 9.78 -3.60 20.38
CA ILE A 162 10.42 -4.88 20.05
C ILE A 162 11.76 -4.99 20.77
N THR A 163 12.60 -3.97 20.59
CA THR A 163 13.97 -3.99 21.10
C THR A 163 14.08 -3.42 22.50
N ASN A 164 13.17 -2.52 22.90
CA ASN A 164 13.21 -1.70 24.12
C ASN A 164 14.49 -0.84 24.28
N GLN A 165 15.37 -0.85 23.28
CA GLN A 165 16.65 -0.15 23.26
C GLN A 165 16.73 0.91 22.18
N THR A 166 16.26 0.58 20.96
CA THR A 166 16.26 1.49 19.82
C THR A 166 15.03 2.38 19.80
N LEU A 167 15.08 3.45 19.01
CA LEU A 167 13.96 4.37 18.81
C LEU A 167 12.99 3.79 17.74
N ALA A 168 11.74 4.24 17.81
CA ALA A 168 10.71 3.86 16.84
C ALA A 168 10.95 4.47 15.44
N ALA A 169 11.94 5.34 15.29
CA ALA A 169 12.39 5.91 14.03
C ALA A 169 13.20 4.95 13.14
N PHE A 170 13.55 3.77 13.64
CA PHE A 170 14.26 2.74 12.88
C PHE A 170 13.29 1.71 12.30
N GLU A 171 13.49 1.37 11.03
CA GLU A 171 12.68 0.34 10.36
C GLU A 171 12.90 -1.02 11.04
N PRO A 172 11.81 -1.78 11.30
CA PRO A 172 11.94 -3.13 11.84
C PRO A 172 12.69 -4.03 10.87
N THR A 173 13.61 -4.82 11.38
CA THR A 173 14.21 -5.92 10.63
C THR A 173 13.47 -7.20 10.99
N ILE A 174 13.15 -8.01 9.97
CA ILE A 174 12.49 -9.29 10.15
C ILE A 174 13.52 -10.36 9.79
N ASP A 175 13.87 -11.16 10.80
CA ASP A 175 14.66 -12.37 10.57
C ASP A 175 13.69 -13.51 10.19
N TYR A 176 14.03 -14.22 9.12
CA TYR A 176 13.25 -15.32 8.57
C TYR A 176 13.79 -16.67 9.04
#